data_8d37faa37522d7507c2635d47fc19ad1
#
_entry.id   8d37faa37522d7507c2635d47fc19ad1
#
_cell.length_a   1.000
_cell.length_b   1.000
_cell.length_c   1.000
_cell.angle_alpha   90.00
_cell.angle_beta   90.00
_cell.angle_gamma   90.00
#
_symmetry.space_group_name_H-M   'P 1'
#
loop_
_entity.id
_entity.type
_entity.pdbx_description
1 polymer ?
#
loop_
_entity_poly.entity_id
_entity_poly.type
_entity_poly.pdbx_seq_one_letter_code
_entity_poly.pdbx_strand_id
1 'polypeptide(L)'
;MSLYFVIPFMALLAIFQATAAPQIRIAGGSLNLLLLCVMSWEQIEERGEGYVWAFSGGLFLDLLSGGPFGISILALLAATFVASLLGGGLFHDRLLLPLVTAVAGTFAYNGVYLLLLRIFGVPVNLVDALVQVILPSALINMLASPIVARLMLALHRRVRPAGATW
;
A
#
# COMPACT_ATOMS: atom_id res chain seq x y z
N MET A 1 -6.48 -6.03 -16.05
CA MET A 1 -5.90 -4.78 -16.61
C MET A 1 -4.61 -5.09 -17.38
N SER A 2 -4.23 -4.28 -18.41
CA SER A 2 -2.99 -4.56 -19.14
C SER A 2 -1.77 -4.33 -18.25
N LEU A 3 -0.90 -5.34 -18.13
CA LEU A 3 0.38 -5.27 -17.42
C LEU A 3 1.26 -4.11 -17.91
N TYR A 4 1.10 -3.72 -19.18
CA TYR A 4 1.79 -2.58 -19.81
C TYR A 4 1.49 -1.23 -19.13
N PHE A 5 0.35 -1.09 -18.45
CA PHE A 5 0.01 0.11 -17.69
C PHE A 5 0.46 -0.02 -16.22
N VAL A 6 0.27 -1.19 -15.62
CA VAL A 6 0.57 -1.42 -14.19
C VAL A 6 2.05 -1.22 -13.90
N ILE A 7 2.92 -1.81 -14.72
CA ILE A 7 4.37 -1.78 -14.50
C ILE A 7 4.93 -0.35 -14.47
N PRO A 8 4.71 0.52 -15.49
CA PRO A 8 5.25 1.88 -15.46
C PRO A 8 4.61 2.74 -14.38
N PHE A 9 3.33 2.52 -14.08
CA PHE A 9 2.64 3.26 -13.01
C PHE A 9 3.20 2.90 -11.63
N MET A 10 3.43 1.60 -11.35
CA MET A 10 4.04 1.17 -10.11
C MET A 10 5.50 1.61 -9.99
N ALA A 11 6.26 1.60 -11.09
CA ALA A 11 7.63 2.11 -11.12
C ALA A 11 7.68 3.60 -10.74
N LEU A 12 6.81 4.43 -11.33
CA LEU A 12 6.73 5.86 -10.99
C LEU A 12 6.36 6.08 -9.53
N LEU A 13 5.36 5.35 -9.03
CA LEU A 13 4.97 5.43 -7.61
C LEU A 13 6.10 4.98 -6.68
N ALA A 14 6.83 3.93 -7.03
CA ALA A 14 7.95 3.44 -6.24
C ALA A 14 9.12 4.44 -6.23
N ILE A 15 9.44 5.08 -7.36
CA ILE A 15 10.44 6.16 -7.44
C ILE A 15 10.00 7.32 -6.53
N PHE A 16 8.76 7.77 -6.65
CA PHE A 16 8.22 8.82 -5.79
C PHE A 16 8.29 8.43 -4.31
N GLN A 17 7.88 7.21 -3.98
CA GLN A 17 7.90 6.69 -2.61
C GLN A 17 9.31 6.59 -2.05
N ALA A 18 10.30 6.17 -2.86
CA ALA A 18 11.70 6.04 -2.44
C ALA A 18 12.42 7.40 -2.30
N THR A 19 12.04 8.40 -3.10
CA THR A 19 12.74 9.68 -3.16
C THR A 19 12.06 10.80 -2.37
N ALA A 20 10.75 10.97 -2.52
CA ALA A 20 10.01 12.09 -1.94
C ALA A 20 9.43 11.77 -0.55
N ALA A 21 8.89 10.56 -0.35
CA ALA A 21 8.25 10.21 0.91
C ALA A 21 9.17 10.28 2.14
N PRO A 22 10.46 9.92 2.09
CA PRO A 22 11.37 10.07 3.23
C PRO A 22 11.65 11.52 3.63
N GLN A 23 11.45 12.46 2.71
CA GLN A 23 11.64 13.90 2.95
C GLN A 23 10.40 14.55 3.59
N ILE A 24 9.22 13.95 3.41
CA ILE A 24 7.95 14.44 3.94
C ILE A 24 7.57 13.58 5.16
N ARG A 25 8.31 13.75 6.25
CA ARG A 25 7.98 13.09 7.52
C ARG A 25 7.20 14.03 8.42
N ILE A 26 6.06 13.58 8.91
CA ILE A 26 5.22 14.32 9.86
C ILE A 26 5.21 13.53 11.17
N ALA A 27 5.73 14.11 12.24
CA ALA A 27 5.84 13.48 13.56
C ALA A 27 6.50 12.09 13.54
N GLY A 28 7.50 11.87 12.66
CA GLY A 28 8.19 10.57 12.49
C GLY A 28 7.51 9.60 11.53
N GLY A 29 6.24 9.80 11.23
CA GLY A 29 5.50 8.99 10.25
C GLY A 29 5.70 9.46 8.81
N SER A 30 5.48 8.58 7.86
CA SER A 30 5.55 8.86 6.43
C SER A 30 4.30 8.40 5.70
N LEU A 31 3.91 9.16 4.67
CA LEU A 31 2.86 8.78 3.75
C LEU A 31 3.34 7.63 2.87
N ASN A 32 2.57 6.56 2.79
CA ASN A 32 2.85 5.43 1.89
C ASN A 32 1.80 5.39 0.77
N LEU A 33 2.04 6.20 -0.27
CA LEU A 33 1.12 6.29 -1.43
C LEU A 33 1.01 4.98 -2.18
N LEU A 34 2.12 4.24 -2.33
CA LEU A 34 2.11 2.97 -3.03
C LEU A 34 1.22 1.95 -2.32
N LEU A 35 1.33 1.85 -1.00
CA LEU A 35 0.46 1.04 -0.16
C LEU A 35 -1.01 1.39 -0.36
N LEU A 36 -1.35 2.68 -0.26
CA LEU A 36 -2.73 3.15 -0.41
C LEU A 36 -3.30 2.90 -1.81
N CYS A 37 -2.50 3.08 -2.86
CA CYS A 37 -2.92 2.80 -4.24
C CYS A 37 -3.22 1.31 -4.44
N VAL A 38 -2.32 0.44 -3.97
CA VAL A 38 -2.47 -1.03 -4.09
C VAL A 38 -3.72 -1.51 -3.36
N MET A 39 -3.91 -1.06 -2.12
CA MET A 39 -5.06 -1.46 -1.30
C MET A 39 -6.38 -0.93 -1.87
N SER A 40 -6.39 0.33 -2.33
CA SER A 40 -7.58 0.92 -2.96
C SER A 40 -7.94 0.19 -4.24
N TRP A 41 -6.94 -0.25 -5.03
CA TRP A 41 -7.19 -1.02 -6.24
C TRP A 41 -7.80 -2.39 -5.94
N GLU A 42 -7.28 -3.11 -4.94
CA GLU A 42 -7.83 -4.40 -4.52
C GLU A 42 -9.30 -4.30 -4.10
N GLN A 43 -9.68 -3.21 -3.43
CA GLN A 43 -11.08 -2.96 -3.04
C GLN A 43 -12.01 -2.59 -4.19
N ILE A 44 -11.48 -1.97 -5.24
CA ILE A 44 -12.25 -1.60 -6.43
C ILE A 44 -12.42 -2.81 -7.35
N GLU A 45 -11.38 -3.62 -7.47
CA GLU A 45 -11.32 -4.76 -8.40
C GLU A 45 -11.11 -6.07 -7.61
N GLU A 46 -12.21 -6.71 -7.23
CA GLU A 46 -12.25 -7.92 -6.39
C GLU A 46 -11.63 -9.19 -7.03
N ARG A 47 -10.98 -9.05 -8.19
CA ARG A 47 -10.40 -10.17 -8.95
C ARG A 47 -8.95 -10.49 -8.57
N GLY A 48 -8.44 -9.93 -7.47
CA GLY A 48 -7.07 -10.16 -7.03
C GLY A 48 -6.00 -9.44 -7.86
N GLU A 49 -6.39 -8.46 -8.69
CA GLU A 49 -5.43 -7.64 -9.44
C GLU A 49 -4.53 -6.83 -8.52
N GLY A 50 -4.98 -6.47 -7.32
CA GLY A 50 -4.19 -5.77 -6.31
C GLY A 50 -2.93 -6.54 -5.89
N TYR A 51 -2.94 -7.86 -5.93
CA TYR A 51 -1.74 -8.66 -5.67
C TYR A 51 -0.66 -8.49 -6.75
N VAL A 52 -1.05 -8.32 -8.01
CA VAL A 52 -0.12 -8.02 -9.10
C VAL A 52 0.49 -6.63 -8.90
N TRP A 53 -0.33 -5.68 -8.45
CA TRP A 53 0.13 -4.33 -8.10
C TRP A 53 1.08 -4.34 -6.90
N ALA A 54 0.73 -5.10 -5.84
CA ALA A 54 1.56 -5.28 -4.66
C ALA A 54 2.92 -5.89 -4.99
N PHE A 55 2.93 -6.95 -5.78
CA PHE A 55 4.15 -7.60 -6.21
C PHE A 55 5.04 -6.67 -7.03
N SER A 56 4.48 -6.05 -8.08
CA SER A 56 5.25 -5.14 -8.95
C SER A 56 5.75 -3.90 -8.21
N GLY A 57 4.89 -3.28 -7.40
CA GLY A 57 5.26 -2.12 -6.58
C GLY A 57 6.32 -2.46 -5.53
N GLY A 58 6.18 -3.59 -4.84
CA GLY A 58 7.16 -4.09 -3.88
C GLY A 58 8.51 -4.41 -4.52
N LEU A 59 8.49 -5.00 -5.71
CA LEU A 59 9.70 -5.28 -6.48
C LEU A 59 10.48 -4.00 -6.79
N PHE A 60 9.81 -2.96 -7.27
CA PHE A 60 10.46 -1.68 -7.53
C PHE A 60 10.95 -1.01 -6.25
N LEU A 61 10.19 -1.09 -5.14
CA LEU A 61 10.65 -0.56 -3.86
C LEU A 61 11.90 -1.28 -3.37
N ASP A 62 11.95 -2.60 -3.44
CA ASP A 62 13.11 -3.37 -3.01
C ASP A 62 14.34 -3.07 -3.87
N LEU A 63 14.16 -2.89 -5.19
CA LEU A 63 15.26 -2.48 -6.09
C LEU A 63 15.79 -1.07 -5.79
N LEU A 64 14.94 -0.18 -5.29
CA LEU A 64 15.29 1.23 -5.01
C LEU A 64 15.74 1.45 -3.56
N SER A 65 15.35 0.58 -2.62
CA SER A 65 15.59 0.79 -1.19
C SER A 65 17.01 0.48 -0.72
N GLY A 66 17.77 -0.33 -1.48
CA GLY A 66 19.10 -0.80 -1.07
C GLY A 66 19.10 -1.71 0.16
N GLY A 67 17.93 -2.11 0.65
CA GLY A 67 17.74 -3.04 1.75
C GLY A 67 17.72 -4.51 1.31
N PRO A 68 17.43 -5.44 2.25
CA PRO A 68 17.26 -6.84 1.91
C PRO A 68 16.09 -7.03 0.94
N PHE A 69 16.34 -7.75 -0.16
CA PHE A 69 15.36 -7.96 -1.22
C PHE A 69 14.19 -8.83 -0.76
N GLY A 70 12.98 -8.48 -1.16
CA GLY A 70 11.76 -9.24 -0.89
C GLY A 70 10.95 -8.71 0.30
N ILE A 71 11.50 -7.83 1.13
CA ILE A 71 10.81 -7.30 2.32
C ILE A 71 9.60 -6.48 1.93
N SER A 72 9.75 -5.52 1.01
CA SER A 72 8.64 -4.66 0.57
C SER A 72 7.59 -5.44 -0.21
N ILE A 73 8.01 -6.45 -0.99
CA ILE A 73 7.09 -7.35 -1.70
C ILE A 73 6.17 -8.06 -0.70
N LEU A 74 6.75 -8.75 0.29
CA LEU A 74 5.99 -9.50 1.28
C LEU A 74 5.11 -8.59 2.16
N ALA A 75 5.63 -7.43 2.54
CA ALA A 75 4.89 -6.45 3.32
C ALA A 75 3.67 -5.89 2.55
N LEU A 76 3.81 -5.57 1.26
CA LEU A 76 2.70 -5.13 0.43
C LEU A 76 1.69 -6.24 0.17
N LEU A 77 2.13 -7.47 -0.09
CA LEU A 77 1.24 -8.61 -0.26
C LEU A 77 0.41 -8.87 1.01
N ALA A 78 1.02 -8.78 2.19
CA ALA A 78 0.31 -8.91 3.46
C ALA A 78 -0.74 -7.80 3.66
N ALA A 79 -0.40 -6.55 3.33
CA ALA A 79 -1.35 -5.45 3.40
C ALA A 79 -2.50 -5.61 2.39
N THR A 80 -2.22 -6.08 1.18
CA THR A 80 -3.23 -6.39 0.16
C THR A 80 -4.16 -7.50 0.62
N PHE A 81 -3.62 -8.53 1.26
CA PHE A 81 -4.43 -9.60 1.85
C PHE A 81 -5.38 -9.07 2.92
N VAL A 82 -4.93 -8.19 3.81
CA VAL A 82 -5.79 -7.51 4.78
C VAL A 82 -6.87 -6.67 4.08
N ALA A 83 -6.53 -5.96 3.01
CA ALA A 83 -7.49 -5.17 2.24
C ALA A 83 -8.56 -6.06 1.59
N SER A 84 -8.18 -7.23 1.04
CA SER A 84 -9.13 -8.17 0.43
C SER A 84 -10.09 -8.77 1.46
N LEU A 85 -9.60 -9.09 2.67
CA LEU A 85 -10.45 -9.58 3.75
C LEU A 85 -11.49 -8.55 4.20
N LEU A 86 -11.10 -7.28 4.29
CA LEU A 86 -11.98 -6.18 4.71
C LEU A 86 -12.94 -5.75 3.59
N GLY A 87 -12.54 -5.89 2.32
CA GLY A 87 -13.36 -5.56 1.15
C GLY A 87 -14.55 -6.50 0.92
N GLY A 88 -14.47 -7.74 1.40
CA GLY A 88 -15.46 -8.80 1.18
C GLY A 88 -16.82 -8.63 1.87
N GLY A 89 -17.28 -7.40 2.13
CA GLY A 89 -18.64 -7.12 2.62
C GLY A 89 -18.78 -6.74 4.10
N LEU A 90 -17.67 -6.63 4.85
CA LEU A 90 -17.70 -6.24 6.26
C LEU A 90 -18.09 -4.77 6.47
N PHE A 91 -17.85 -3.91 5.48
CA PHE A 91 -18.18 -2.49 5.55
C PHE A 91 -18.87 -2.02 4.28
N HIS A 92 -20.16 -1.68 4.38
CA HIS A 92 -20.97 -1.13 3.27
C HIS A 92 -20.75 0.36 3.04
N ASP A 93 -20.14 1.06 3.99
CA ASP A 93 -19.89 2.50 3.91
C ASP A 93 -18.67 2.84 3.08
N ARG A 94 -18.90 3.52 1.97
CA ARG A 94 -17.89 3.96 0.99
C ARG A 94 -16.80 4.87 1.57
N LEU A 95 -17.00 5.47 2.74
CA LEU A 95 -16.03 6.34 3.42
C LEU A 95 -15.26 5.62 4.53
N LEU A 96 -15.92 4.72 5.26
CA LEU A 96 -15.29 4.00 6.38
C LEU A 96 -14.33 2.93 5.88
N LEU A 97 -14.65 2.27 4.79
CA LEU A 97 -13.81 1.19 4.25
C LEU A 97 -12.36 1.65 3.95
N PRO A 98 -12.09 2.74 3.19
CA PRO A 98 -10.72 3.20 2.96
C PRO A 98 -9.98 3.59 4.24
N LEU A 99 -10.68 4.16 5.23
CA LEU A 99 -10.07 4.56 6.51
C LEU A 99 -9.60 3.34 7.31
N VAL A 100 -10.48 2.37 7.50
CA VAL A 100 -10.19 1.15 8.27
C VAL A 100 -9.08 0.34 7.58
N THR A 101 -9.18 0.17 6.28
CA THR A 101 -8.17 -0.58 5.52
C THR A 101 -6.81 0.13 5.50
N ALA A 102 -6.77 1.47 5.41
CA ALA A 102 -5.51 2.20 5.49
C ALA A 102 -4.81 1.98 6.83
N VAL A 103 -5.54 2.01 7.94
CA VAL A 103 -4.98 1.73 9.27
C VAL A 103 -4.51 0.28 9.36
N ALA A 104 -5.41 -0.67 9.11
CA ALA A 104 -5.10 -2.10 9.20
C ALA A 104 -3.94 -2.50 8.26
N GLY A 105 -3.96 -2.00 7.03
CA GLY A 105 -2.89 -2.26 6.05
C GLY A 105 -1.57 -1.62 6.42
N THR A 106 -1.57 -0.42 7.03
CA THR A 106 -0.34 0.19 7.52
C THR A 106 0.28 -0.64 8.64
N PHE A 107 -0.54 -1.17 9.55
CA PHE A 107 -0.05 -2.07 10.59
C PHE A 107 0.45 -3.40 10.01
N ALA A 108 -0.27 -4.00 9.07
CA ALA A 108 0.15 -5.23 8.40
C ALA A 108 1.47 -5.04 7.64
N TYR A 109 1.56 -3.97 6.83
CA TYR A 109 2.76 -3.63 6.07
C TYR A 109 3.98 -3.46 6.99
N ASN A 110 3.88 -2.56 7.98
CA ASN A 110 5.01 -2.28 8.87
C ASN A 110 5.31 -3.45 9.78
N GLY A 111 4.30 -4.20 10.24
CA GLY A 111 4.48 -5.39 11.08
C GLY A 111 5.29 -6.45 10.35
N VAL A 112 4.92 -6.79 9.11
CA VAL A 112 5.67 -7.75 8.27
C VAL A 112 7.04 -7.20 7.93
N TYR A 113 7.14 -5.91 7.58
CA TYR A 113 8.40 -5.26 7.26
C TYR A 113 9.41 -5.35 8.43
N LEU A 114 8.99 -5.00 9.65
CA LEU A 114 9.82 -5.06 10.85
C LEU A 114 10.18 -6.49 11.24
N LEU A 115 9.23 -7.42 11.10
CA LEU A 115 9.46 -8.84 11.37
C LEU A 115 10.56 -9.38 10.45
N LEU A 116 10.48 -9.09 9.16
CA LEU A 116 11.46 -9.52 8.18
C LEU A 116 12.83 -8.86 8.41
N LEU A 117 12.88 -7.56 8.71
CA LEU A 117 14.14 -6.89 9.07
C LEU A 117 14.83 -7.59 10.25
N ARG A 118 14.04 -7.99 11.25
CA ARG A 118 14.56 -8.69 12.41
C ARG A 118 15.09 -10.08 12.09
N ILE A 119 14.42 -10.80 11.17
CA ILE A 119 14.89 -12.10 10.65
C ILE A 119 16.23 -11.94 9.89
N PHE A 120 16.39 -10.84 9.16
CA PHE A 120 17.66 -10.51 8.48
C PHE A 120 18.76 -9.96 9.42
N GLY A 121 18.53 -9.98 10.75
CA GLY A 121 19.51 -9.59 11.75
C GLY A 121 19.67 -8.08 11.94
N VAL A 122 18.77 -7.26 11.39
CA VAL A 122 18.78 -5.81 11.63
C VAL A 122 18.18 -5.53 13.02
N PRO A 123 18.94 -4.93 13.96
CA PRO A 123 18.45 -4.64 15.29
C PRO A 123 17.39 -3.54 15.22
N VAL A 124 16.14 -3.88 15.48
CA VAL A 124 15.02 -2.93 15.51
C VAL A 124 14.35 -2.97 16.87
N ASN A 125 14.19 -1.81 17.49
CA ASN A 125 13.38 -1.66 18.69
C ASN A 125 11.89 -1.58 18.26
N LEU A 126 11.14 -2.61 18.54
CA LEU A 126 9.73 -2.73 18.14
C LEU A 126 8.84 -1.67 18.79
N VAL A 127 9.13 -1.29 20.04
CA VAL A 127 8.32 -0.28 20.76
C VAL A 127 8.54 1.10 20.14
N ASP A 128 9.79 1.47 19.88
CA ASP A 128 10.11 2.75 19.24
C ASP A 128 9.54 2.82 17.82
N ALA A 129 9.66 1.72 17.05
CA ALA A 129 9.09 1.64 15.72
C ALA A 129 7.56 1.78 15.74
N LEU A 130 6.88 1.15 16.70
CA LEU A 130 5.43 1.25 16.83
C LEU A 130 4.99 2.69 17.12
N VAL A 131 5.60 3.33 18.11
CA VAL A 131 5.17 4.65 18.60
C VAL A 131 5.62 5.78 17.68
N GLN A 132 6.85 5.71 17.17
CA GLN A 132 7.46 6.83 16.43
C GLN A 132 7.26 6.72 14.90
N VAL A 133 6.96 5.53 14.37
CA VAL A 133 6.83 5.33 12.93
C VAL A 133 5.44 4.82 12.57
N ILE A 134 4.99 3.69 13.14
CA ILE A 134 3.77 3.02 12.69
C ILE A 134 2.53 3.85 13.02
N LEU A 135 2.37 4.31 14.26
CA LEU A 135 1.20 5.08 14.68
C LEU A 135 1.05 6.39 13.90
N PRO A 136 2.10 7.24 13.78
CA PRO A 136 1.99 8.45 12.97
C PRO A 136 1.74 8.14 11.48
N SER A 137 2.39 7.11 10.92
CA SER A 137 2.15 6.71 9.52
C SER A 137 0.72 6.23 9.31
N ALA A 138 0.15 5.47 10.26
CA ALA A 138 -1.23 5.00 10.17
C ALA A 138 -2.23 6.18 10.16
N LEU A 139 -2.00 7.21 10.99
CA LEU A 139 -2.83 8.42 10.98
C LEU A 139 -2.72 9.18 9.66
N ILE A 140 -1.50 9.37 9.14
CA ILE A 140 -1.27 10.06 7.86
C ILE A 140 -1.92 9.28 6.71
N ASN A 141 -1.71 7.97 6.65
CA ASN A 141 -2.29 7.11 5.63
C ASN A 141 -3.81 7.06 5.72
N MET A 142 -4.38 7.03 6.93
CA MET A 142 -5.82 7.10 7.17
C MET A 142 -6.41 8.40 6.59
N LEU A 143 -5.80 9.55 6.88
CA LEU A 143 -6.28 10.85 6.37
C LEU A 143 -6.15 10.98 4.84
N ALA A 144 -5.10 10.40 4.26
CA ALA A 144 -4.86 10.41 2.82
C ALA A 144 -5.72 9.38 2.06
N SER A 145 -6.17 8.31 2.72
CA SER A 145 -6.83 7.18 2.07
C SER A 145 -8.10 7.54 1.28
N PRO A 146 -9.02 8.44 1.75
CA PRO A 146 -10.20 8.77 0.96
C PRO A 146 -9.86 9.51 -0.34
N ILE A 147 -8.79 10.31 -0.31
CA ILE A 147 -8.32 11.04 -1.50
C ILE A 147 -7.76 10.05 -2.51
N VAL A 148 -6.88 9.16 -2.05
CA VAL A 148 -6.26 8.13 -2.91
C VAL A 148 -7.34 7.18 -3.46
N ALA A 149 -8.29 6.73 -2.64
CA ALA A 149 -9.38 5.88 -3.09
C ALA A 149 -10.24 6.55 -4.20
N ARG A 150 -10.54 7.85 -4.07
CA ARG A 150 -11.24 8.60 -5.12
C ARG A 150 -10.43 8.71 -6.40
N LEU A 151 -9.13 8.95 -6.29
CA LEU A 151 -8.23 9.01 -7.45
C LEU A 151 -8.13 7.64 -8.15
N MET A 152 -8.03 6.55 -7.38
CA MET A 152 -8.01 5.19 -7.92
C MET A 152 -9.33 4.82 -8.59
N LEU A 153 -10.46 5.21 -8.01
CA LEU A 153 -11.77 5.03 -8.62
C LEU A 153 -11.92 5.83 -9.93
N ALA A 154 -11.42 7.06 -9.98
CA ALA A 154 -11.41 7.87 -11.19
C ALA A 154 -10.52 7.26 -12.28
N LEU A 155 -9.36 6.73 -11.89
CA LEU A 155 -8.45 6.01 -12.78
C LEU A 155 -9.11 4.73 -13.32
N HIS A 156 -9.74 3.95 -12.46
CA HIS A 156 -10.44 2.72 -12.84
C HIS A 156 -11.51 2.99 -13.91
N ARG A 157 -12.32 4.05 -13.73
CA ARG A 157 -13.36 4.46 -14.69
C ARG A 157 -12.79 4.87 -16.06
N ARG A 158 -11.57 5.41 -16.12
CA ARG A 158 -10.91 5.79 -17.37
C ARG A 158 -10.31 4.60 -18.09
N VAL A 159 -9.79 3.64 -17.36
CA VAL A 159 -9.08 2.47 -17.90
C VAL A 159 -10.05 1.34 -18.27
N ARG A 160 -11.18 1.27 -17.56
CA ARG A 160 -12.28 0.33 -17.86
C ARG A 160 -13.58 1.10 -18.02
N PRO A 161 -13.85 1.68 -19.19
CA PRO A 161 -15.16 2.28 -19.44
C PRO A 161 -16.26 1.22 -19.30
N ALA A 162 -17.35 1.59 -18.64
CA ALA A 162 -18.53 0.74 -18.46
C ALA A 162 -19.09 0.36 -19.85
N GLY A 163 -18.81 -0.86 -20.30
CA GLY A 163 -19.24 -1.32 -21.64
C GLY A 163 -18.44 -2.50 -22.19
N ALA A 164 -17.32 -2.88 -21.57
CA ALA A 164 -16.57 -4.06 -21.98
C ALA A 164 -17.02 -5.31 -21.20
N THR A 165 -18.26 -5.73 -21.41
CA THR A 165 -18.71 -7.08 -21.08
C THR A 165 -18.35 -7.98 -22.26
N TRP A 166 -17.27 -8.76 -22.13
CA TRP A 166 -17.01 -9.93 -22.95
C TRP A 166 -17.08 -11.17 -22.04
#